data_f01c758745345871c506eda4bffa50bd
#
_entry.id   f01c758745345871c506eda4bffa50bd
#
_cell.length_a   1.000
_cell.length_b   1.000
_cell.length_c   1.000
_cell.angle_alpha   90.00
_cell.angle_beta   90.00
_cell.angle_gamma   90.00
#
_symmetry.space_group_name_H-M   'P 1'
#
loop_
_entity.id
_entity.type
_entity.pdbx_description
1 polymer ?
#
loop_
_entity_poly.entity_id
_entity_poly.type
_entity_poly.pdbx_seq_one_letter_code
_entity_poly.pdbx_strand_id
1 'polypeptide(L)'
;MKTITILSLALSAFLIVKAETEKPVHLFVLSGQSNMAGMDPETGLMPEAKKLFKDEKVVYIKVAKGGQPICRWLEEWQDIAKKNGLRENDIKRIHKGGKVEFYQPILDQYKEMVKKHPKFKSVTFCWMQGERDANGGGQPAYKDALTLLISKLRRDLERPDMNIVIGRLSDAGEKKESWAAMRKVQMEIVDEDPSGAWVDVDDLNDREKDGKVSNAVHYNRPEGYIILGQRFARQGYALIKGEKPAEDGRP
;
A
#
# COMPACT_ATOMS: atom_id res chain seq x y z
N MET A 1 -14.73 39.07 77.19
CA MET A 1 -13.74 38.78 76.12
C MET A 1 -14.40 37.81 75.14
N LYS A 2 -14.71 38.27 73.92
CA LYS A 2 -15.33 37.39 72.83
C LYS A 2 -14.24 37.09 71.81
N THR A 3 -13.87 35.83 71.76
CA THR A 3 -12.88 35.32 70.78
C THR A 3 -13.53 35.12 69.42
N ILE A 4 -13.07 35.85 68.40
CA ILE A 4 -13.52 35.71 67.04
C ILE A 4 -12.60 34.71 66.34
N THR A 5 -13.10 33.54 65.97
CA THR A 5 -12.40 32.55 65.18
C THR A 5 -12.60 32.86 63.65
N ILE A 6 -11.51 33.24 62.98
CA ILE A 6 -11.51 33.45 61.50
C ILE A 6 -11.28 32.12 60.82
N LEU A 7 -12.29 31.64 60.11
CA LEU A 7 -12.23 30.43 59.28
C LEU A 7 -11.68 30.80 57.90
N SER A 8 -10.43 30.47 57.62
CA SER A 8 -9.82 30.66 56.30
C SER A 8 -10.27 29.57 55.32
N LEU A 9 -11.09 29.94 54.36
CA LEU A 9 -11.50 29.05 53.26
C LEU A 9 -10.41 29.07 52.18
N ALA A 10 -9.61 28.00 52.09
CA ALA A 10 -8.65 27.81 51.02
C ALA A 10 -9.38 27.33 49.77
N LEU A 11 -9.50 28.19 48.75
CA LEU A 11 -10.08 27.87 47.46
C LEU A 11 -9.02 27.19 46.57
N SER A 12 -9.02 25.86 46.52
CA SER A 12 -8.15 25.07 45.64
C SER A 12 -8.65 25.20 44.23
N ALA A 13 -8.02 26.03 43.40
CA ALA A 13 -8.24 26.08 41.99
C ALA A 13 -7.66 24.81 41.30
N PHE A 14 -8.49 23.86 40.94
CA PHE A 14 -8.13 22.75 40.07
C PHE A 14 -7.89 23.29 38.66
N LEU A 15 -6.63 23.42 38.25
CA LEU A 15 -6.23 23.64 36.87
C LEU A 15 -6.53 22.34 36.12
N ILE A 16 -7.63 22.30 35.38
CA ILE A 16 -7.93 21.27 34.39
C ILE A 16 -6.98 21.53 33.21
N VAL A 17 -5.80 20.89 33.24
CA VAL A 17 -4.94 20.80 32.04
C VAL A 17 -5.68 19.94 31.05
N LYS A 18 -6.29 20.57 30.05
CA LYS A 18 -6.88 19.88 28.91
C LYS A 18 -5.73 19.22 28.16
N ALA A 19 -5.55 17.91 28.36
CA ALA A 19 -4.59 17.13 27.58
C ALA A 19 -5.00 17.31 26.11
N GLU A 20 -4.14 17.93 25.34
CA GLU A 20 -4.30 18.02 23.89
C GLU A 20 -4.28 16.58 23.37
N THR A 21 -5.43 16.07 22.92
CA THR A 21 -5.51 14.71 22.39
C THR A 21 -4.69 14.69 21.11
N GLU A 22 -3.59 13.93 21.13
CA GLU A 22 -2.78 13.74 19.92
C GLU A 22 -3.68 13.32 18.74
N LYS A 23 -3.51 14.03 17.62
CA LYS A 23 -4.29 13.74 16.41
C LYS A 23 -3.98 12.33 15.93
N PRO A 24 -5.00 11.56 15.50
CA PRO A 24 -4.78 10.24 14.92
C PRO A 24 -3.77 10.30 13.77
N VAL A 25 -2.88 9.32 13.71
CA VAL A 25 -1.88 9.19 12.64
C VAL A 25 -2.16 7.94 11.83
N HIS A 26 -2.24 8.09 10.51
CA HIS A 26 -2.47 7.04 9.54
C HIS A 26 -1.21 6.84 8.69
N LEU A 27 -0.75 5.60 8.58
CA LEU A 27 0.43 5.26 7.80
C LEU A 27 0.04 4.55 6.49
N PHE A 28 0.55 5.06 5.37
CA PHE A 28 0.55 4.36 4.09
C PHE A 28 1.92 3.75 3.81
N VAL A 29 1.95 2.43 3.59
CA VAL A 29 3.14 1.67 3.21
C VAL A 29 3.08 1.42 1.71
N LEU A 30 3.89 2.12 0.94
CA LEU A 30 3.88 2.09 -0.52
C LEU A 30 4.98 1.15 -1.01
N SER A 31 4.62 0.07 -1.71
CA SER A 31 5.61 -0.86 -2.24
C SER A 31 5.21 -1.44 -3.59
N GLY A 32 6.19 -1.90 -4.35
CA GLY A 32 5.98 -2.45 -5.69
C GLY A 32 7.10 -2.15 -6.66
N GLN A 33 6.79 -2.20 -7.97
CA GLN A 33 7.80 -2.00 -9.00
C GLN A 33 7.70 -0.61 -9.68
N SER A 34 7.93 -0.54 -11.00
CA SER A 34 8.15 0.71 -11.72
C SER A 34 7.03 1.74 -11.60
N ASN A 35 5.76 1.32 -11.62
CA ASN A 35 4.65 2.25 -11.47
C ASN A 35 4.54 2.80 -10.05
N MET A 36 4.79 2.00 -9.01
CA MET A 36 4.94 2.51 -7.66
C MET A 36 6.19 3.39 -7.52
N ALA A 37 7.32 2.98 -8.09
CA ALA A 37 8.57 3.77 -8.03
C ALA A 37 8.40 5.14 -8.71
N GLY A 38 7.67 5.19 -9.83
CA GLY A 38 7.40 6.41 -10.59
C GLY A 38 6.36 7.36 -9.98
N MET A 39 5.50 6.87 -9.10
CA MET A 39 4.53 7.70 -8.39
C MET A 39 5.24 8.51 -7.29
N ASP A 40 5.15 9.84 -7.36
CA ASP A 40 5.55 10.72 -6.26
C ASP A 40 4.38 10.90 -5.29
N PRO A 41 4.48 10.41 -4.04
CA PRO A 41 3.40 10.54 -3.07
C PRO A 41 3.01 11.98 -2.77
N GLU A 42 3.95 12.91 -2.87
CA GLU A 42 3.71 14.34 -2.57
C GLU A 42 2.86 15.05 -3.63
N THR A 43 2.71 14.47 -4.82
CA THR A 43 1.91 15.09 -5.90
C THR A 43 0.47 14.56 -5.97
N GLY A 44 0.23 13.33 -5.57
CA GLY A 44 -1.09 12.68 -5.67
C GLY A 44 -1.66 12.21 -4.32
N LEU A 45 -0.99 11.25 -3.69
CA LEU A 45 -1.47 10.60 -2.46
C LEU A 45 -1.60 11.59 -1.29
N MET A 46 -0.55 12.33 -0.97
CA MET A 46 -0.55 13.22 0.19
C MET A 46 -1.49 14.42 0.07
N PRO A 47 -1.58 15.13 -1.08
CA PRO A 47 -2.58 16.17 -1.26
C PRO A 47 -4.01 15.67 -1.13
N GLU A 48 -4.31 14.48 -1.68
CA GLU A 48 -5.64 13.89 -1.58
C GLU A 48 -5.95 13.41 -0.16
N ALA A 49 -5.01 12.74 0.50
CA ALA A 49 -5.14 12.33 1.89
C ALA A 49 -5.39 13.53 2.81
N LYS A 50 -4.70 14.66 2.59
CA LYS A 50 -4.93 15.88 3.38
C LYS A 50 -6.36 16.40 3.26
N LYS A 51 -6.98 16.30 2.08
CA LYS A 51 -8.40 16.69 1.88
C LYS A 51 -9.35 15.73 2.61
N LEU A 52 -9.07 14.43 2.54
CA LEU A 52 -9.94 13.39 3.09
C LEU A 52 -9.86 13.32 4.63
N PHE A 53 -8.65 13.31 5.17
CA PHE A 53 -8.42 13.13 6.61
C PHE A 53 -8.50 14.43 7.42
N LYS A 54 -8.57 15.59 6.76
CA LYS A 54 -8.71 16.92 7.39
C LYS A 54 -7.71 17.16 8.51
N ASP A 55 -8.15 17.04 9.76
CA ASP A 55 -7.35 17.29 10.96
C ASP A 55 -6.51 16.09 11.42
N GLU A 56 -6.74 14.90 10.88
CA GLU A 56 -5.95 13.70 11.19
C GLU A 56 -4.62 13.75 10.41
N LYS A 57 -3.57 13.15 10.94
CA LYS A 57 -2.25 13.14 10.30
C LYS A 57 -2.12 11.93 9.40
N VAL A 58 -1.62 12.14 8.19
CA VAL A 58 -1.23 11.06 7.28
C VAL A 58 0.27 11.13 7.04
N VAL A 59 0.93 9.98 7.06
CA VAL A 59 2.34 9.81 6.75
C VAL A 59 2.52 8.59 5.86
N TYR A 60 3.65 8.49 5.19
CA TYR A 60 3.95 7.32 4.38
C TYR A 60 5.41 6.86 4.51
N ILE A 61 5.64 5.61 4.14
CA ILE A 61 6.94 5.06 3.78
C ILE A 61 6.85 4.48 2.38
N LYS A 62 7.97 4.46 1.64
CA LYS A 62 7.99 3.97 0.27
C LYS A 62 9.22 3.14 -0.02
N VAL A 63 9.00 1.88 -0.46
CA VAL A 63 10.04 0.94 -0.88
C VAL A 63 9.64 0.33 -2.22
N ALA A 64 10.15 0.88 -3.31
CA ALA A 64 9.80 0.46 -4.66
C ALA A 64 10.98 0.60 -5.63
N LYS A 65 11.10 -0.34 -6.58
CA LYS A 65 12.14 -0.33 -7.61
C LYS A 65 11.63 -0.93 -8.92
N GLY A 66 11.95 -0.30 -10.04
CA GLY A 66 11.49 -0.74 -11.36
C GLY A 66 11.97 -2.15 -11.73
N GLY A 67 11.10 -2.91 -12.45
CA GLY A 67 11.43 -4.18 -13.08
C GLY A 67 11.63 -5.36 -12.11
N GLN A 68 11.18 -5.26 -10.87
CA GLN A 68 11.43 -6.29 -9.85
C GLN A 68 10.30 -7.33 -9.80
N PRO A 69 10.61 -8.63 -9.81
CA PRO A 69 9.66 -9.69 -9.51
C PRO A 69 9.37 -9.78 -8.01
N ILE A 70 8.23 -10.38 -7.65
CA ILE A 70 7.78 -10.48 -6.24
C ILE A 70 8.78 -11.24 -5.34
N CYS A 71 9.60 -12.13 -5.91
CA CYS A 71 10.64 -12.84 -5.17
C CYS A 71 11.66 -11.93 -4.49
N ARG A 72 11.71 -10.63 -4.83
CA ARG A 72 12.58 -9.66 -4.16
C ARG A 72 12.06 -9.20 -2.79
N TRP A 73 10.85 -9.60 -2.44
CA TRP A 73 10.23 -9.35 -1.13
C TRP A 73 10.11 -10.61 -0.26
N LEU A 74 10.35 -11.83 -0.82
CA LEU A 74 10.06 -13.10 -0.13
C LEU A 74 11.21 -14.10 -0.24
N GLU A 75 11.73 -14.53 0.89
CA GLU A 75 12.72 -15.64 0.96
C GLU A 75 12.09 -16.97 0.55
N GLU A 76 10.84 -17.18 0.91
CA GLU A 76 10.08 -18.40 0.68
C GLU A 76 9.62 -18.57 -0.78
N TRP A 77 9.88 -17.59 -1.65
CA TRP A 77 9.34 -17.58 -3.01
C TRP A 77 9.73 -18.81 -3.85
N GLN A 78 10.95 -19.34 -3.68
CA GLN A 78 11.36 -20.50 -4.47
C GLN A 78 10.53 -21.75 -4.13
N ASP A 79 10.21 -21.97 -2.85
CA ASP A 79 9.39 -23.10 -2.42
C ASP A 79 7.93 -22.91 -2.85
N ILE A 80 7.42 -21.69 -2.78
CA ILE A 80 6.10 -21.33 -3.33
C ILE A 80 6.07 -21.62 -4.83
N ALA A 81 7.09 -21.20 -5.56
CA ALA A 81 7.17 -21.41 -7.00
C ALA A 81 7.18 -22.91 -7.38
N LYS A 82 7.93 -23.72 -6.64
CA LYS A 82 7.94 -25.20 -6.83
C LYS A 82 6.56 -25.80 -6.54
N LYS A 83 5.95 -25.41 -5.41
CA LYS A 83 4.61 -25.87 -5.02
C LYS A 83 3.57 -25.56 -6.09
N ASN A 84 3.71 -24.42 -6.78
CA ASN A 84 2.83 -23.98 -7.87
C ASN A 84 3.29 -24.46 -9.28
N GLY A 85 4.14 -25.47 -9.34
CA GLY A 85 4.48 -26.18 -10.58
C GLY A 85 5.48 -25.47 -11.48
N LEU A 86 6.17 -24.43 -11.02
CA LEU A 86 7.23 -23.80 -11.79
C LEU A 86 8.45 -24.75 -11.89
N ARG A 87 8.98 -24.90 -13.10
CA ARG A 87 10.18 -25.71 -13.31
C ARG A 87 11.42 -25.02 -12.74
N GLU A 88 12.40 -25.78 -12.31
CA GLU A 88 13.62 -25.27 -11.69
C GLU A 88 14.34 -24.22 -12.56
N ASN A 89 14.39 -24.42 -13.89
CA ASN A 89 15.00 -23.46 -14.80
C ASN A 89 14.21 -22.12 -14.86
N ASP A 90 12.90 -22.16 -14.76
CA ASP A 90 12.07 -20.96 -14.72
C ASP A 90 12.28 -20.23 -13.37
N ILE A 91 12.34 -20.96 -12.26
CA ILE A 91 12.65 -20.42 -10.94
C ILE A 91 14.01 -19.70 -10.96
N LYS A 92 15.07 -20.37 -11.46
CA LYS A 92 16.41 -19.77 -11.59
C LYS A 92 16.40 -18.51 -12.47
N ARG A 93 15.66 -18.54 -13.58
CA ARG A 93 15.54 -17.42 -14.53
C ARG A 93 14.83 -16.21 -13.91
N ILE A 94 13.79 -16.44 -13.12
CA ILE A 94 13.03 -15.38 -12.45
C ILE A 94 13.82 -14.83 -11.28
N HIS A 95 14.32 -15.70 -10.42
CA HIS A 95 15.06 -15.35 -9.21
C HIS A 95 16.44 -14.73 -9.50
N LYS A 96 17.12 -15.20 -10.57
CA LYS A 96 18.45 -14.73 -11.02
C LYS A 96 19.51 -14.67 -9.91
N GLY A 97 19.47 -15.61 -8.96
CA GLY A 97 20.36 -15.59 -7.79
C GLY A 97 20.22 -14.36 -6.89
N GLY A 98 19.14 -13.59 -7.06
CA GLY A 98 18.93 -12.35 -6.33
C GLY A 98 18.50 -12.57 -4.89
N LYS A 99 18.97 -11.69 -4.02
CA LYS A 99 18.58 -11.67 -2.61
C LYS A 99 17.22 -10.99 -2.45
N VAL A 100 16.53 -11.26 -1.33
CA VAL A 100 15.42 -10.43 -0.86
C VAL A 100 15.98 -9.05 -0.50
N GLU A 101 15.47 -8.01 -1.17
CA GLU A 101 16.04 -6.67 -1.08
C GLU A 101 15.05 -5.65 -0.48
N PHE A 102 13.74 -5.93 -0.54
CA PHE A 102 12.74 -4.90 -0.27
C PHE A 102 11.89 -5.14 0.97
N TYR A 103 11.90 -6.35 1.53
CA TYR A 103 11.15 -6.65 2.74
C TYR A 103 11.72 -5.94 3.97
N GLN A 104 13.03 -6.16 4.25
CA GLN A 104 13.69 -5.55 5.40
C GLN A 104 13.64 -4.01 5.39
N PRO A 105 13.86 -3.31 4.27
CA PRO A 105 13.69 -1.86 4.21
C PRO A 105 12.29 -1.35 4.56
N ILE A 106 11.22 -2.13 4.32
CA ILE A 106 9.88 -1.77 4.79
C ILE A 106 9.84 -1.80 6.32
N LEU A 107 10.35 -2.87 6.94
CA LEU A 107 10.39 -3.01 8.39
C LEU A 107 11.24 -1.92 9.06
N ASP A 108 12.38 -1.60 8.46
CA ASP A 108 13.29 -0.58 9.00
C ASP A 108 12.66 0.82 8.93
N GLN A 109 12.06 1.18 7.81
CA GLN A 109 11.36 2.46 7.69
C GLN A 109 10.14 2.52 8.62
N TYR A 110 9.41 1.41 8.79
CA TYR A 110 8.30 1.34 9.74
C TYR A 110 8.77 1.60 11.17
N LYS A 111 9.87 0.96 11.61
CA LYS A 111 10.46 1.17 12.94
C LYS A 111 10.85 2.64 13.16
N GLU A 112 11.43 3.30 12.14
CA GLU A 112 11.75 4.73 12.24
C GLU A 112 10.49 5.60 12.33
N MET A 113 9.41 5.21 11.65
CA MET A 113 8.13 5.92 11.76
C MET A 113 7.47 5.70 13.13
N VAL A 114 7.56 4.51 13.73
CA VAL A 114 7.06 4.23 15.09
C VAL A 114 7.79 5.07 16.14
N LYS A 115 9.10 5.33 15.98
CA LYS A 115 9.83 6.24 16.88
C LYS A 115 9.26 7.67 16.86
N LYS A 116 8.81 8.13 15.70
CA LYS A 116 8.21 9.47 15.50
C LYS A 116 6.73 9.52 15.87
N HIS A 117 6.03 8.42 15.68
CA HIS A 117 4.60 8.25 15.86
C HIS A 117 4.34 6.90 16.54
N PRO A 118 4.42 6.82 17.89
CA PRO A 118 4.37 5.55 18.62
C PRO A 118 3.07 4.76 18.42
N LYS A 119 1.99 5.43 18.01
CA LYS A 119 0.68 4.81 17.81
C LYS A 119 0.09 5.22 16.47
N PHE A 120 0.09 4.31 15.51
CA PHE A 120 -0.70 4.48 14.29
C PHE A 120 -2.15 4.06 14.54
N LYS A 121 -3.10 4.95 14.18
CA LYS A 121 -4.53 4.63 14.19
C LYS A 121 -4.85 3.54 13.15
N SER A 122 -4.19 3.62 11.98
CA SER A 122 -4.30 2.61 10.93
C SER A 122 -2.99 2.49 10.15
N VAL A 123 -2.80 1.32 9.52
CA VAL A 123 -1.75 1.06 8.53
C VAL A 123 -2.42 0.53 7.28
N THR A 124 -2.06 1.07 6.12
CA THR A 124 -2.56 0.65 4.81
C THR A 124 -1.39 0.30 3.89
N PHE A 125 -1.31 -0.95 3.45
CA PHE A 125 -0.32 -1.42 2.50
C PHE A 125 -0.83 -1.21 1.08
N CYS A 126 -0.17 -0.34 0.31
CA CYS A 126 -0.46 -0.08 -1.09
C CYS A 126 0.57 -0.80 -1.97
N TRP A 127 0.07 -1.69 -2.81
CA TRP A 127 0.89 -2.56 -3.65
C TRP A 127 0.65 -2.30 -5.14
N MET A 128 1.74 -2.01 -5.89
CA MET A 128 1.68 -1.85 -7.35
C MET A 128 2.83 -2.61 -8.00
N GLN A 129 2.60 -3.87 -8.36
CA GLN A 129 3.58 -4.78 -8.93
C GLN A 129 2.84 -5.96 -9.61
N GLY A 130 3.51 -6.67 -10.50
CA GLY A 130 3.00 -7.87 -11.16
C GLY A 130 3.49 -8.00 -12.59
N GLU A 131 3.83 -6.89 -13.24
CA GLU A 131 4.22 -6.84 -14.66
C GLU A 131 5.46 -7.71 -14.93
N ARG A 132 6.42 -7.72 -13.99
CA ARG A 132 7.63 -8.55 -14.13
C ARG A 132 7.31 -10.03 -14.01
N ASP A 133 6.43 -10.41 -13.10
CA ASP A 133 6.02 -11.80 -12.91
C ASP A 133 5.12 -12.28 -14.05
N ALA A 134 4.17 -11.46 -14.51
CA ALA A 134 3.33 -11.76 -15.67
C ALA A 134 4.17 -11.99 -16.95
N ASN A 135 5.17 -11.14 -17.22
CA ASN A 135 6.04 -11.27 -18.38
C ASN A 135 7.15 -12.32 -18.19
N GLY A 136 7.50 -12.63 -16.93
CA GLY A 136 8.62 -13.50 -16.58
C GLY A 136 8.23 -14.96 -16.32
N GLY A 137 6.94 -15.30 -16.30
CA GLY A 137 6.46 -16.65 -16.00
C GLY A 137 6.34 -16.95 -14.50
N GLY A 138 6.35 -15.92 -13.65
CA GLY A 138 6.12 -16.05 -12.19
C GLY A 138 4.64 -16.07 -11.78
N GLN A 139 3.74 -15.84 -12.75
CA GLN A 139 2.31 -15.71 -12.50
C GLN A 139 1.68 -16.89 -11.73
N PRO A 140 1.99 -18.17 -12.01
CA PRO A 140 1.37 -19.27 -11.27
C PRO A 140 1.62 -19.26 -9.75
N ALA A 141 2.76 -18.72 -9.32
CA ALA A 141 3.13 -18.62 -7.91
C ALA A 141 2.67 -17.31 -7.24
N TYR A 142 2.11 -16.37 -8.00
CA TYR A 142 1.94 -15.00 -7.54
C TYR A 142 0.88 -14.86 -6.44
N LYS A 143 -0.24 -15.60 -6.53
CA LYS A 143 -1.29 -15.55 -5.50
C LYS A 143 -0.74 -15.95 -4.13
N ASP A 144 -0.12 -17.13 -4.04
CA ASP A 144 0.45 -17.61 -2.80
C ASP A 144 1.55 -16.68 -2.28
N ALA A 145 2.37 -16.13 -3.18
CA ALA A 145 3.46 -15.23 -2.82
C ALA A 145 2.95 -13.90 -2.25
N LEU A 146 1.98 -13.25 -2.90
CA LEU A 146 1.48 -11.96 -2.40
C LEU A 146 0.65 -12.14 -1.13
N THR A 147 -0.15 -13.20 -1.03
CA THR A 147 -0.87 -13.53 0.20
C THR A 147 0.07 -13.76 1.38
N LEU A 148 1.18 -14.49 1.15
CA LEU A 148 2.20 -14.66 2.19
C LEU A 148 2.88 -13.34 2.56
N LEU A 149 3.22 -12.51 1.58
CA LEU A 149 3.83 -11.19 1.83
C LEU A 149 2.92 -10.32 2.72
N ILE A 150 1.64 -10.25 2.42
CA ILE A 150 0.64 -9.51 3.22
C ILE A 150 0.58 -10.07 4.64
N SER A 151 0.49 -11.39 4.78
CA SER A 151 0.46 -12.07 6.09
C SER A 151 1.71 -11.79 6.92
N LYS A 152 2.90 -11.87 6.29
CA LYS A 152 4.19 -11.54 6.95
C LYS A 152 4.23 -10.09 7.40
N LEU A 153 3.79 -9.14 6.56
CA LEU A 153 3.74 -7.73 6.93
C LEU A 153 2.77 -7.49 8.10
N ARG A 154 1.58 -8.09 8.10
CA ARG A 154 0.64 -8.00 9.22
C ARG A 154 1.25 -8.49 10.53
N ARG A 155 1.98 -9.62 10.48
CA ARG A 155 2.68 -10.18 11.64
C ARG A 155 3.84 -9.30 12.10
N ASP A 156 4.74 -8.94 11.20
CA ASP A 156 6.04 -8.33 11.54
C ASP A 156 5.93 -6.82 11.83
N LEU A 157 4.86 -6.17 11.35
CA LEU A 157 4.47 -4.82 11.76
C LEU A 157 3.56 -4.81 13.00
N GLU A 158 3.18 -5.99 13.52
CA GLU A 158 2.22 -6.16 14.62
C GLU A 158 0.87 -5.46 14.33
N ARG A 159 0.43 -5.55 13.07
CA ARG A 159 -0.80 -4.91 12.57
C ARG A 159 -1.69 -5.92 11.85
N PRO A 160 -2.34 -6.83 12.60
CA PRO A 160 -3.29 -7.78 12.01
C PRO A 160 -4.47 -7.09 11.30
N ASP A 161 -4.73 -5.84 11.68
CA ASP A 161 -5.75 -4.94 11.11
C ASP A 161 -5.27 -4.14 9.88
N MET A 162 -4.06 -4.40 9.36
CA MET A 162 -3.52 -3.67 8.21
C MET A 162 -4.41 -3.84 6.97
N ASN A 163 -4.89 -2.71 6.44
CA ASN A 163 -5.61 -2.67 5.18
C ASN A 163 -4.67 -2.95 4.00
N ILE A 164 -5.22 -3.48 2.91
CA ILE A 164 -4.50 -3.64 1.64
C ILE A 164 -5.22 -2.90 0.51
N VAL A 165 -4.45 -2.21 -0.33
CA VAL A 165 -4.94 -1.61 -1.57
C VAL A 165 -4.02 -2.05 -2.70
N ILE A 166 -4.54 -2.84 -3.63
CA ILE A 166 -3.77 -3.37 -4.76
C ILE A 166 -4.07 -2.54 -6.01
N GLY A 167 -3.04 -1.94 -6.62
CA GLY A 167 -3.12 -1.45 -7.98
C GLY A 167 -3.15 -2.63 -8.94
N ARG A 168 -4.30 -2.88 -9.61
CA ARG A 168 -4.41 -3.91 -10.62
C ARG A 168 -3.51 -3.56 -11.80
N LEU A 169 -2.84 -4.54 -12.41
CA LEU A 169 -2.10 -4.31 -13.66
C LEU A 169 -2.99 -3.65 -14.71
N SER A 170 -2.43 -2.71 -15.47
CA SER A 170 -3.14 -2.09 -16.58
C SER A 170 -3.46 -3.09 -17.71
N ASP A 171 -4.27 -2.69 -18.65
CA ASP A 171 -4.63 -3.46 -19.84
C ASP A 171 -3.51 -3.60 -20.87
N ALA A 172 -2.36 -2.95 -20.68
CA ALA A 172 -1.24 -2.93 -21.63
C ALA A 172 -0.77 -4.31 -22.14
N GLY A 173 -0.98 -5.33 -21.37
CA GLY A 173 -0.60 -6.71 -21.69
C GLY A 173 -1.76 -7.70 -21.73
N GLU A 174 -3.02 -7.26 -21.69
CA GLU A 174 -4.19 -8.12 -21.49
C GLU A 174 -4.37 -9.23 -22.55
N LYS A 175 -3.82 -9.04 -23.76
CA LYS A 175 -3.82 -10.07 -24.81
C LYS A 175 -2.91 -11.27 -24.47
N LYS A 176 -2.04 -11.16 -23.48
CA LYS A 176 -1.21 -12.25 -22.98
C LYS A 176 -1.96 -12.98 -21.85
N GLU A 177 -2.12 -14.29 -21.98
CA GLU A 177 -2.80 -15.12 -20.99
C GLU A 177 -2.24 -14.91 -19.56
N SER A 178 -0.91 -14.90 -19.40
CA SER A 178 -0.27 -14.67 -18.10
C SER A 178 -0.56 -13.29 -17.50
N TRP A 179 -0.77 -12.28 -18.33
CA TRP A 179 -1.13 -10.94 -17.88
C TRP A 179 -2.59 -10.87 -17.44
N ALA A 180 -3.50 -11.42 -18.25
CA ALA A 180 -4.91 -11.51 -17.89
C ALA A 180 -5.12 -12.33 -16.61
N ALA A 181 -4.41 -13.46 -16.47
CA ALA A 181 -4.42 -14.27 -15.25
C ALA A 181 -3.86 -13.50 -14.04
N MET A 182 -2.82 -12.67 -14.23
CA MET A 182 -2.30 -11.83 -13.16
C MET A 182 -3.33 -10.82 -12.67
N ARG A 183 -4.01 -10.11 -13.58
CA ARG A 183 -5.09 -9.18 -13.24
C ARG A 183 -6.19 -9.87 -12.43
N LYS A 184 -6.60 -11.07 -12.86
CA LYS A 184 -7.60 -11.88 -12.16
C LYS A 184 -7.13 -12.24 -10.74
N VAL A 185 -5.90 -12.73 -10.58
CA VAL A 185 -5.32 -13.09 -9.30
C VAL A 185 -5.26 -11.89 -8.34
N GLN A 186 -4.93 -10.71 -8.84
CA GLN A 186 -4.91 -9.49 -8.01
C GLN A 186 -6.31 -9.16 -7.46
N MET A 187 -7.36 -9.36 -8.26
CA MET A 187 -8.75 -9.18 -7.81
C MET A 187 -9.16 -10.24 -6.81
N GLU A 188 -8.84 -11.52 -7.06
CA GLU A 188 -9.13 -12.61 -6.12
C GLU A 188 -8.52 -12.37 -4.73
N ILE A 189 -7.28 -11.86 -4.65
CA ILE A 189 -6.62 -11.54 -3.37
C ILE A 189 -7.40 -10.46 -2.61
N VAL A 190 -7.89 -9.44 -3.32
CA VAL A 190 -8.69 -8.36 -2.73
C VAL A 190 -10.05 -8.88 -2.25
N ASP A 191 -10.72 -9.69 -3.07
CA ASP A 191 -12.04 -10.25 -2.76
C ASP A 191 -12.00 -11.22 -1.54
N GLU A 192 -10.88 -11.90 -1.36
CA GLU A 192 -10.66 -12.81 -0.23
C GLU A 192 -10.24 -12.09 1.07
N ASP A 193 -9.86 -10.82 1.02
CA ASP A 193 -9.41 -10.05 2.17
C ASP A 193 -10.46 -9.02 2.62
N PRO A 194 -11.05 -9.16 3.82
CA PRO A 194 -12.10 -8.25 4.29
C PRO A 194 -11.64 -6.80 4.47
N SER A 195 -10.32 -6.55 4.49
CA SER A 195 -9.70 -5.24 4.57
C SER A 195 -9.03 -4.88 3.24
N GLY A 196 -9.54 -5.44 2.13
CA GLY A 196 -9.02 -5.29 0.78
C GLY A 196 -9.77 -4.27 -0.06
N ALA A 197 -9.01 -3.52 -0.88
CA ALA A 197 -9.53 -2.70 -1.96
C ALA A 197 -8.55 -2.73 -3.15
N TRP A 198 -9.00 -2.30 -4.31
CA TRP A 198 -8.14 -2.24 -5.49
C TRP A 198 -8.28 -0.90 -6.22
N VAL A 199 -7.30 -0.61 -7.06
CA VAL A 199 -7.26 0.58 -7.91
C VAL A 199 -7.21 0.14 -9.36
N ASP A 200 -8.14 0.63 -10.17
CA ASP A 200 -8.07 0.54 -11.62
C ASP A 200 -7.10 1.57 -12.18
N VAL A 201 -6.41 1.20 -13.26
CA VAL A 201 -5.37 2.02 -13.88
C VAL A 201 -5.41 1.99 -15.40
N ASP A 202 -6.47 1.41 -15.98
CA ASP A 202 -6.58 1.19 -17.41
C ASP A 202 -6.70 2.52 -18.20
N ASP A 203 -7.17 3.57 -17.56
CA ASP A 203 -7.26 4.92 -18.13
C ASP A 203 -6.00 5.79 -17.91
N LEU A 204 -4.98 5.26 -17.21
CA LEU A 204 -3.79 6.03 -16.86
C LEU A 204 -2.63 5.86 -17.84
N ASN A 205 -2.73 4.88 -18.76
CA ASN A 205 -1.64 4.47 -19.64
C ASN A 205 -1.93 4.69 -21.13
N ASP A 206 -3.08 5.20 -21.49
CA ASP A 206 -3.44 5.54 -22.86
C ASP A 206 -2.52 6.63 -23.42
N ARG A 207 -1.91 6.35 -24.57
CA ARG A 207 -1.07 7.30 -25.28
C ARG A 207 -1.60 7.48 -26.70
N GLU A 208 -1.93 8.69 -27.03
CA GLU A 208 -2.27 9.04 -28.39
C GLU A 208 -1.01 9.53 -29.14
N LYS A 209 -0.74 8.92 -30.27
CA LYS A 209 0.28 9.38 -31.20
C LYS A 209 -0.23 9.17 -32.63
N ASP A 210 -0.23 10.25 -33.41
CA ASP A 210 -0.67 10.24 -34.83
C ASP A 210 -2.10 9.67 -35.02
N GLY A 211 -3.04 10.01 -34.09
CA GLY A 211 -4.43 9.53 -34.10
C GLY A 211 -4.59 8.06 -33.71
N LYS A 212 -3.52 7.41 -33.20
CA LYS A 212 -3.58 6.02 -32.70
C LYS A 212 -3.40 6.01 -31.20
N VAL A 213 -4.37 5.42 -30.50
CA VAL A 213 -4.25 5.14 -29.07
C VAL A 213 -3.46 3.85 -28.89
N SER A 214 -2.49 3.88 -28.00
CA SER A 214 -1.72 2.71 -27.59
C SER A 214 -1.57 2.67 -26.07
N ASN A 215 -1.78 1.49 -25.51
CA ASN A 215 -1.64 1.28 -24.07
C ASN A 215 -0.16 1.04 -23.73
N ALA A 216 0.35 1.74 -22.74
CA ALA A 216 1.70 1.57 -22.25
C ALA A 216 1.73 0.83 -20.91
N VAL A 217 2.82 0.14 -20.61
CA VAL A 217 3.03 -0.46 -19.28
C VAL A 217 3.18 0.60 -18.19
N HIS A 218 3.73 1.76 -18.55
CA HIS A 218 3.91 2.89 -17.63
C HIS A 218 2.89 3.98 -17.92
N TYR A 219 2.41 4.63 -16.87
CA TYR A 219 1.36 5.64 -16.95
C TYR A 219 1.85 6.96 -17.52
N ASN A 220 0.90 7.80 -17.94
CA ASN A 220 1.17 9.14 -18.45
C ASN A 220 1.76 10.03 -17.35
N ARG A 221 2.71 10.85 -17.72
CA ARG A 221 3.40 11.75 -16.78
C ARG A 221 3.02 13.20 -17.01
N PRO A 222 2.77 13.96 -15.93
CA PRO A 222 2.69 13.52 -14.52
C PRO A 222 1.32 12.96 -14.13
N GLU A 223 0.27 13.20 -14.94
CA GLU A 223 -1.16 13.08 -14.60
C GLU A 223 -1.54 11.66 -14.14
N GLY A 224 -1.14 10.63 -14.87
CA GLY A 224 -1.48 9.24 -14.54
C GLY A 224 -0.93 8.82 -13.17
N TYR A 225 0.26 9.30 -12.79
CA TYR A 225 0.83 9.01 -11.48
C TYR A 225 0.19 9.82 -10.35
N ILE A 226 -0.25 11.05 -10.64
CA ILE A 226 -1.03 11.87 -9.70
C ILE A 226 -2.36 11.16 -9.39
N ILE A 227 -3.08 10.73 -10.42
CA ILE A 227 -4.36 10.02 -10.29
C ILE A 227 -4.17 8.68 -9.55
N LEU A 228 -3.11 7.92 -9.86
CA LEU A 228 -2.77 6.70 -9.13
C LEU A 228 -2.66 6.96 -7.63
N GLY A 229 -1.92 7.98 -7.23
CA GLY A 229 -1.76 8.37 -5.84
C GLY A 229 -3.09 8.77 -5.18
N GLN A 230 -3.92 9.54 -5.89
CA GLN A 230 -5.26 9.94 -5.41
C GLN A 230 -6.17 8.72 -5.19
N ARG A 231 -6.19 7.75 -6.13
CA ARG A 231 -6.99 6.53 -6.00
C ARG A 231 -6.52 5.67 -4.82
N PHE A 232 -5.22 5.53 -4.60
CA PHE A 232 -4.71 4.86 -3.40
C PHE A 232 -5.16 5.55 -2.11
N ALA A 233 -5.13 6.89 -2.07
CA ALA A 233 -5.59 7.65 -0.89
C ALA A 233 -7.08 7.43 -0.62
N ARG A 234 -7.93 7.48 -1.65
CA ARG A 234 -9.39 7.34 -1.53
C ARG A 234 -9.81 5.94 -1.12
N GLN A 235 -9.26 4.89 -1.76
CA GLN A 235 -9.54 3.50 -1.38
C GLN A 235 -9.05 3.20 0.05
N GLY A 236 -7.84 3.65 0.38
CA GLY A 236 -7.33 3.52 1.75
C GLY A 236 -8.18 4.26 2.78
N TYR A 237 -8.64 5.47 2.46
CA TYR A 237 -9.55 6.23 3.32
C TYR A 237 -10.86 5.49 3.56
N ALA A 238 -11.50 4.97 2.51
CA ALA A 238 -12.75 4.21 2.63
C ALA A 238 -12.59 3.02 3.59
N LEU A 239 -11.52 2.21 3.42
CA LEU A 239 -11.22 1.09 4.33
C LEU A 239 -11.01 1.57 5.79
N ILE A 240 -10.24 2.64 5.99
CA ILE A 240 -9.93 3.19 7.32
C ILE A 240 -11.19 3.69 8.03
N LYS A 241 -12.15 4.25 7.29
CA LYS A 241 -13.42 4.77 7.84
C LYS A 241 -14.52 3.72 7.91
N GLY A 242 -14.28 2.49 7.45
CA GLY A 242 -15.30 1.44 7.37
C GLY A 242 -16.36 1.73 6.31
N GLU A 243 -16.02 2.56 5.34
CA GLU A 243 -16.85 2.85 4.17
C GLU A 243 -16.61 1.80 3.09
N LYS A 244 -17.58 1.60 2.20
CA LYS A 244 -17.39 0.69 1.07
C LYS A 244 -16.44 1.31 0.05
N PRO A 245 -15.30 0.65 -0.29
CA PRO A 245 -14.44 1.09 -1.36
C PRO A 245 -15.17 1.14 -2.71
N ALA A 246 -14.71 1.98 -3.64
CA ALA A 246 -15.26 2.04 -4.99
C ALA A 246 -15.06 0.70 -5.70
N GLU A 247 -16.15 0.07 -6.15
CA GLU A 247 -16.16 -1.27 -6.75
C GLU A 247 -15.47 -1.32 -8.11
N ASP A 248 -15.50 -0.21 -8.85
CA ASP A 248 -14.83 -0.08 -10.16
C ASP A 248 -13.34 0.27 -10.05
N GLY A 249 -12.83 0.43 -8.81
CA GLY A 249 -11.45 0.81 -8.55
C GLY A 249 -11.10 2.25 -8.96
N ARG A 250 -12.08 3.08 -9.29
CA ARG A 250 -11.93 4.50 -9.72
C ARG A 250 -12.63 5.47 -8.77
N PRO A 251 -12.23 5.51 -7.50
CA PRO A 251 -12.87 6.35 -6.50
C PRO A 251 -12.67 7.85 -6.75
#